data_5cb27b48dc038e5e8a3cb3fbdcfdb2f8
#
_entry.id   5cb27b48dc038e5e8a3cb3fbdcfdb2f8
#
_cell.length_a   1.000
_cell.length_b   1.000
_cell.length_c   1.000
_cell.angle_alpha   90.00
_cell.angle_beta   90.00
_cell.angle_gamma   90.00
#
_symmetry.space_group_name_H-M   'P 1'
#
loop_
_entity.id
_entity.type
_entity.pdbx_description
1 polymer ?
#
loop_
_entity_poly.entity_id
_entity_poly.type
_entity_poly.pdbx_seq_one_letter_code
_entity_poly.pdbx_strand_id
1 'polypeptide(L)'
;IATAQRLVRTDAYQMSISEIVSMYEGDEIVIDPEFQRLFRWKIGQKSKLIESLLLGIPLPSIFVFEKEDGRWELIDGLQRTSTILEFMGLLRDPDGGLKPPSILEATKYLPSLHNAVWEQSDRIEQVSVVEQRPLEKVHHLAIRRARISVEILKRPSDDQTKFELFQRLNAGGTQANAQELRNCVMLMVNGEYFRAVKGAAESQNFLEVMAATSEQVEKQRHLEYAVRFMVHALVPYDGTLDVEEYV
;
A
#
# COMPACT_ATOMS: atom_id res chain seq x y z
N ILE A 1 -20.22 -0.66 25.07
CA ILE A 1 -19.79 0.55 24.30
C ILE A 1 -18.59 1.20 24.99
N ALA A 2 -18.67 1.60 26.28
CA ALA A 2 -17.57 2.28 26.97
C ALA A 2 -16.26 1.46 27.05
N THR A 3 -16.34 0.14 27.11
CA THR A 3 -15.17 -0.76 27.14
C THR A 3 -14.52 -0.85 25.75
N ALA A 4 -15.33 -0.97 24.71
CA ALA A 4 -14.86 -0.99 23.32
C ALA A 4 -14.27 0.37 22.86
N GLN A 5 -14.82 1.48 23.30
CA GLN A 5 -14.29 2.82 23.01
C GLN A 5 -12.93 3.09 23.66
N ARG A 6 -12.57 2.36 24.73
CA ARG A 6 -11.25 2.47 25.37
C ARG A 6 -10.16 1.69 24.63
N LEU A 7 -10.54 0.75 23.79
CA LEU A 7 -9.61 -0.10 23.03
C LEU A 7 -9.14 0.54 21.71
N VAL A 8 -9.89 1.54 21.21
CA VAL A 8 -9.54 2.26 19.98
C VAL A 8 -9.23 3.69 20.32
N ARG A 9 -7.97 4.06 20.30
CA ARG A 9 -7.51 5.45 20.43
C ARG A 9 -6.96 5.92 19.10
N THR A 10 -7.61 6.90 18.51
CA THR A 10 -7.18 7.52 17.27
C THR A 10 -6.91 9.00 17.48
N ASP A 11 -5.86 9.50 16.87
CA ASP A 11 -5.61 10.91 16.64
C ASP A 11 -5.58 11.19 15.14
N ALA A 12 -5.93 12.40 14.75
CA ALA A 12 -5.92 12.82 13.35
C ALA A 12 -5.11 14.09 13.17
N TYR A 13 -4.21 14.09 12.21
CA TYR A 13 -3.39 15.26 11.85
C TYR A 13 -3.51 15.54 10.35
N GLN A 14 -3.51 16.84 10.03
CA GLN A 14 -3.33 17.30 8.66
C GLN A 14 -1.84 17.53 8.42
N MET A 15 -1.22 16.63 7.66
CA MET A 15 0.21 16.69 7.37
C MET A 15 0.45 17.09 5.92
N SER A 16 1.47 17.89 5.69
CA SER A 16 1.95 18.13 4.32
C SER A 16 2.64 16.90 3.76
N ILE A 17 2.62 16.76 2.44
CA ILE A 17 3.40 15.70 1.77
C ILE A 17 4.89 15.81 2.14
N SER A 18 5.40 17.03 2.32
CA SER A 18 6.80 17.24 2.74
C SER A 18 7.10 16.63 4.10
N GLU A 19 6.18 16.72 5.07
CA GLU A 19 6.33 16.12 6.40
C GLU A 19 6.32 14.59 6.32
N ILE A 20 5.36 14.01 5.57
CA ILE A 20 5.27 12.56 5.37
C ILE A 20 6.55 12.02 4.71
N VAL A 21 7.05 12.71 3.69
CA VAL A 21 8.31 12.36 3.01
C VAL A 21 9.49 12.41 3.99
N SER A 22 9.60 13.48 4.78
CA SER A 22 10.66 13.63 5.78
C SER A 22 10.64 12.51 6.83
N MET A 23 9.44 12.16 7.32
CA MET A 23 9.26 11.06 8.28
C MET A 23 9.61 9.69 7.65
N TYR A 24 9.30 9.49 6.36
CA TYR A 24 9.68 8.26 5.65
C TYR A 24 11.20 8.16 5.46
N GLU A 25 11.86 9.25 5.06
CA GLU A 25 13.33 9.30 4.93
C GLU A 25 14.04 9.09 6.28
N GLY A 26 13.43 9.60 7.37
CA GLY A 26 13.90 9.43 8.74
C GLY A 26 13.55 8.09 9.40
N ASP A 27 12.95 7.15 8.66
CA ASP A 27 12.45 5.86 9.17
C ASP A 27 11.41 5.99 10.31
N GLU A 28 10.75 7.15 10.44
CA GLU A 28 9.69 7.39 11.40
C GLU A 28 8.34 6.84 10.89
N ILE A 29 8.11 6.87 9.56
CA ILE A 29 7.02 6.15 8.89
C ILE A 29 7.62 4.95 8.17
N VAL A 30 7.13 3.76 8.52
CA VAL A 30 7.59 2.49 7.97
C VAL A 30 6.51 1.90 7.07
N ILE A 31 6.93 1.49 5.88
CA ILE A 31 6.12 0.63 5.00
C ILE A 31 6.74 -0.76 5.09
N ASP A 32 6.00 -1.72 5.65
CA ASP A 32 6.48 -3.10 5.73
C ASP A 32 6.82 -3.60 4.33
N PRO A 33 7.99 -4.26 4.11
CA PRO A 33 8.42 -4.74 2.80
C PRO A 33 7.40 -5.66 2.12
N GLU A 34 6.67 -6.49 2.88
CA GLU A 34 5.64 -7.35 2.32
C GLU A 34 4.40 -6.57 1.90
N PHE A 35 4.02 -5.52 2.65
CA PHE A 35 2.99 -4.57 2.20
C PHE A 35 3.43 -3.83 0.94
N GLN A 36 4.69 -3.44 0.87
CA GLN A 36 5.23 -2.73 -0.28
C GLN A 36 5.16 -3.57 -1.56
N ARG A 37 5.26 -4.89 -1.47
CA ARG A 37 5.07 -5.83 -2.59
C ARG A 37 3.64 -5.83 -3.13
N LEU A 38 2.69 -5.30 -2.39
CA LEU A 38 1.30 -5.11 -2.82
C LEU A 38 1.09 -3.79 -3.60
N PHE A 39 2.15 -2.99 -3.79
CA PHE A 39 2.09 -1.76 -4.58
C PHE A 39 1.97 -2.08 -6.07
N ARG A 40 0.76 -1.89 -6.63
CA ARG A 40 0.38 -2.37 -7.97
C ARG A 40 -0.32 -1.34 -8.85
N TRP A 41 -0.41 -0.10 -8.40
CA TRP A 41 -1.05 0.90 -9.22
C TRP A 41 -0.36 1.05 -10.57
N LYS A 42 -1.18 0.99 -11.63
CA LYS A 42 -0.75 1.29 -12.99
C LYS A 42 -0.47 2.78 -13.15
N ILE A 43 0.32 3.12 -14.15
CA ILE A 43 0.75 4.49 -14.42
C ILE A 43 -0.42 5.49 -14.46
N GLY A 44 -1.57 5.13 -15.04
CA GLY A 44 -2.75 5.98 -15.08
C GLY A 44 -3.35 6.31 -13.71
N GLN A 45 -3.30 5.37 -12.77
CA GLN A 45 -3.76 5.60 -11.39
C GLN A 45 -2.77 6.51 -10.64
N LYS A 46 -1.47 6.28 -10.83
CA LYS A 46 -0.41 7.14 -10.28
C LYS A 46 -0.53 8.56 -10.81
N SER A 47 -0.71 8.73 -12.12
CA SER A 47 -0.86 10.04 -12.77
C SER A 47 -2.07 10.81 -12.27
N LYS A 48 -3.22 10.13 -12.05
CA LYS A 48 -4.41 10.74 -11.47
C LYS A 48 -4.23 11.20 -10.02
N LEU A 49 -3.44 10.48 -9.23
CA LEU A 49 -3.10 10.92 -7.88
C LEU A 49 -2.26 12.21 -7.91
N ILE A 50 -1.23 12.26 -8.74
CA ILE A 50 -0.38 13.44 -8.88
C ILE A 50 -1.17 14.63 -9.46
N GLU A 51 -2.06 14.38 -10.44
CA GLU A 51 -3.03 15.36 -10.92
C GLU A 51 -3.86 15.94 -9.77
N SER A 52 -4.39 15.07 -8.89
CA SER A 52 -5.21 15.51 -7.75
C SER A 52 -4.42 16.41 -6.79
N LEU A 53 -3.15 16.08 -6.53
CA LEU A 53 -2.27 16.91 -5.71
C LEU A 53 -2.01 18.28 -6.34
N LEU A 54 -1.76 18.32 -7.65
CA LEU A 54 -1.53 19.56 -8.40
C LEU A 54 -2.78 20.45 -8.47
N LEU A 55 -3.96 19.84 -8.57
CA LEU A 55 -5.23 20.55 -8.62
C LEU A 55 -5.80 20.91 -7.24
N GLY A 56 -5.15 20.46 -6.16
CA GLY A 56 -5.63 20.67 -4.79
C GLY A 56 -6.90 19.87 -4.45
N ILE A 57 -7.16 18.77 -5.16
CA ILE A 57 -8.28 17.88 -4.87
C ILE A 57 -7.95 17.10 -3.57
N PRO A 58 -8.86 17.12 -2.57
CA PRO A 58 -8.64 16.39 -1.32
C PRO A 58 -8.45 14.90 -1.56
N LEU A 59 -7.44 14.34 -0.89
CA LEU A 59 -7.20 12.90 -0.90
C LEU A 59 -7.84 12.23 0.31
N PRO A 60 -8.25 10.96 0.19
CA PRO A 60 -8.65 10.16 1.35
C PRO A 60 -7.51 10.08 2.38
N SER A 61 -7.87 9.98 3.66
CA SER A 61 -6.90 9.85 4.76
C SER A 61 -6.01 8.62 4.57
N ILE A 62 -4.78 8.69 5.07
CA ILE A 62 -3.96 7.50 5.29
C ILE A 62 -4.06 7.09 6.75
N PHE A 63 -3.87 5.80 7.02
CA PHE A 63 -3.95 5.25 8.37
C PHE A 63 -2.61 4.63 8.75
N VAL A 64 -2.15 4.97 9.95
CA VAL A 64 -0.90 4.47 10.51
C VAL A 64 -1.14 3.90 11.91
N PHE A 65 -0.33 2.95 12.30
CA PHE A 65 -0.30 2.39 13.64
C PHE A 65 0.98 2.82 14.35
N GLU A 66 0.85 3.28 15.59
CA GLU A 66 1.98 3.64 16.43
C GLU A 66 2.58 2.38 17.07
N LYS A 67 3.82 2.06 16.70
CA LYS A 67 4.60 0.93 17.23
C LYS A 67 5.13 1.22 18.64
N GLU A 68 5.73 0.19 19.28
CA GLU A 68 6.34 0.34 20.61
C GLU A 68 7.48 1.33 20.66
N ASP A 69 8.23 1.41 19.58
CA ASP A 69 9.37 2.30 19.44
C ASP A 69 8.98 3.73 18.98
N GLY A 70 7.67 4.02 18.90
CA GLY A 70 7.13 5.32 18.50
C GLY A 70 7.06 5.53 16.98
N ARG A 71 7.59 4.61 16.16
CA ARG A 71 7.47 4.69 14.71
C ARG A 71 6.04 4.40 14.26
N TRP A 72 5.66 4.94 13.13
CA TRP A 72 4.36 4.73 12.53
C TRP A 72 4.45 3.69 11.41
N GLU A 73 3.66 2.65 11.50
CA GLU A 73 3.51 1.64 10.47
C GLU A 73 2.29 1.94 9.61
N LEU A 74 2.48 2.04 8.29
CA LEU A 74 1.40 2.33 7.35
C LEU A 74 0.45 1.14 7.25
N ILE A 75 -0.85 1.36 7.57
CA ILE A 75 -1.91 0.36 7.51
C ILE A 75 -2.73 0.53 6.22
N ASP A 76 -3.18 1.74 5.93
CA ASP A 76 -3.89 2.08 4.68
C ASP A 76 -3.28 3.31 4.03
N GLY A 77 -3.45 3.39 2.72
CA GLY A 77 -2.85 4.43 1.88
C GLY A 77 -1.54 4.01 1.22
N LEU A 78 -1.19 2.71 1.26
CA LEU A 78 0.02 2.18 0.62
C LEU A 78 0.18 2.67 -0.82
N GLN A 79 -0.86 2.51 -1.64
CA GLN A 79 -0.79 2.89 -3.06
C GLN A 79 -0.53 4.39 -3.23
N ARG A 80 -1.16 5.22 -2.41
CA ARG A 80 -1.02 6.70 -2.44
C ARG A 80 0.36 7.14 -1.98
N THR A 81 0.78 6.67 -0.81
CA THR A 81 2.08 7.01 -0.24
C THR A 81 3.23 6.52 -1.11
N SER A 82 3.16 5.24 -1.55
CA SER A 82 4.19 4.68 -2.45
C SER A 82 4.24 5.38 -3.79
N THR A 83 3.10 5.82 -4.36
CA THR A 83 3.10 6.59 -5.61
C THR A 83 3.82 7.93 -5.45
N ILE A 84 3.57 8.65 -4.36
CA ILE A 84 4.21 9.94 -4.10
C ILE A 84 5.73 9.75 -3.94
N LEU A 85 6.13 8.78 -3.12
CA LEU A 85 7.54 8.46 -2.87
C LEU A 85 8.24 7.99 -4.15
N GLU A 86 7.61 7.10 -4.94
CA GLU A 86 8.17 6.61 -6.20
C GLU A 86 8.31 7.75 -7.22
N PHE A 87 7.30 8.62 -7.35
CA PHE A 87 7.36 9.76 -8.25
C PHE A 87 8.49 10.72 -7.87
N MET A 88 8.74 10.93 -6.58
CA MET A 88 9.87 11.72 -6.08
C MET A 88 11.21 10.98 -6.11
N GLY A 89 11.26 9.69 -6.49
CA GLY A 89 12.48 8.87 -6.54
C GLY A 89 13.00 8.44 -5.17
N LEU A 90 12.15 8.47 -4.14
CA LEU A 90 12.49 8.19 -2.74
C LEU A 90 12.01 6.83 -2.27
N LEU A 91 11.13 6.14 -3.04
CA LEU A 91 10.59 4.85 -2.62
C LEU A 91 11.70 3.80 -2.58
N ARG A 92 11.90 3.20 -1.42
CA ARG A 92 12.79 2.05 -1.27
C ARG A 92 12.12 0.79 -1.79
N ASP A 93 12.85 -0.12 -2.37
CA ASP A 93 12.37 -1.46 -2.66
C ASP A 93 12.44 -2.35 -1.40
N PRO A 94 11.82 -3.53 -1.41
CA PRO A 94 11.86 -4.45 -0.27
C PRO A 94 13.26 -4.91 0.13
N ASP A 95 14.23 -4.82 -0.78
CA ASP A 95 15.63 -5.23 -0.55
C ASP A 95 16.52 -4.05 -0.09
N GLY A 96 15.91 -2.86 0.11
CA GLY A 96 16.54 -1.65 0.65
C GLY A 96 17.15 -0.72 -0.40
N GLY A 97 17.10 -1.06 -1.69
CA GLY A 97 17.47 -0.17 -2.78
C GLY A 97 16.42 0.92 -3.04
N LEU A 98 16.73 1.90 -3.87
CA LEU A 98 15.73 2.87 -4.33
C LEU A 98 15.09 2.38 -5.64
N LYS A 99 13.76 2.34 -5.68
CA LYS A 99 13.03 2.08 -6.92
C LYS A 99 13.29 3.18 -7.95
N PRO A 100 13.29 2.83 -9.27
CA PRO A 100 13.29 3.85 -10.31
C PRO A 100 12.12 4.82 -10.12
N PRO A 101 12.33 6.13 -10.33
CA PRO A 101 11.24 7.10 -10.29
C PRO A 101 10.19 6.78 -11.35
N SER A 102 8.92 7.06 -11.06
CA SER A 102 7.86 6.89 -12.06
C SER A 102 7.75 8.09 -12.99
N ILE A 103 7.39 7.82 -14.24
CA ILE A 103 6.92 8.81 -15.20
C ILE A 103 5.40 8.93 -15.07
N LEU A 104 4.83 10.07 -15.52
CA LEU A 104 3.38 10.25 -15.61
C LEU A 104 2.90 10.15 -17.05
N GLU A 105 1.64 9.79 -17.22
CA GLU A 105 0.92 9.87 -18.48
C GLU A 105 -0.08 11.03 -18.47
N ALA A 106 -0.53 11.42 -19.66
CA ALA A 106 -1.58 12.42 -19.82
C ALA A 106 -2.84 12.01 -19.07
N THR A 107 -3.43 12.95 -18.34
CA THR A 107 -4.70 12.78 -17.65
C THR A 107 -5.78 13.64 -18.29
N LYS A 108 -7.03 13.44 -17.87
CA LYS A 108 -8.16 14.19 -18.43
C LYS A 108 -8.05 15.70 -18.21
N TYR A 109 -7.63 16.11 -17.01
CA TYR A 109 -7.57 17.54 -16.65
C TYR A 109 -6.20 18.15 -16.84
N LEU A 110 -5.15 17.35 -16.83
CA LEU A 110 -3.77 17.78 -17.07
C LEU A 110 -3.10 16.93 -18.18
N PRO A 111 -3.48 17.12 -19.46
CA PRO A 111 -2.81 16.43 -20.57
C PRO A 111 -1.29 16.71 -20.64
N SER A 112 -0.84 17.83 -20.06
CA SER A 112 0.58 18.21 -19.96
C SER A 112 1.41 17.29 -19.08
N LEU A 113 0.79 16.39 -18.29
CA LEU A 113 1.52 15.39 -17.51
C LEU A 113 2.14 14.27 -18.37
N HIS A 114 1.85 14.22 -19.65
CA HIS A 114 2.50 13.25 -20.54
C HIS A 114 4.03 13.37 -20.47
N ASN A 115 4.70 12.27 -20.11
CA ASN A 115 6.14 12.19 -19.85
C ASN A 115 6.65 13.13 -18.74
N ALA A 116 5.75 13.62 -17.88
CA ALA A 116 6.18 14.40 -16.73
C ALA A 116 6.89 13.52 -15.71
N VAL A 117 7.96 14.05 -15.13
CA VAL A 117 8.79 13.43 -14.09
C VAL A 117 9.04 14.43 -12.98
N TRP A 118 9.34 13.96 -11.78
CA TRP A 118 9.75 14.83 -10.69
C TRP A 118 11.04 15.56 -11.06
N GLU A 119 12.07 14.79 -11.39
CA GLU A 119 13.35 15.27 -11.91
C GLU A 119 13.81 14.32 -13.01
N GLN A 120 14.62 14.80 -13.95
CA GLN A 120 15.20 13.95 -14.98
C GLN A 120 16.10 12.87 -14.35
N SER A 121 15.95 11.63 -14.80
CA SER A 121 16.70 10.50 -14.29
C SER A 121 16.93 9.47 -15.39
N ASP A 122 18.14 8.96 -15.47
CA ASP A 122 18.54 7.81 -16.29
C ASP A 122 17.99 6.47 -15.73
N ARG A 123 17.49 6.48 -14.50
CA ARG A 123 16.84 5.32 -13.87
C ARG A 123 15.41 5.07 -14.37
N ILE A 124 14.83 6.01 -15.15
CA ILE A 124 13.51 5.86 -15.77
C ILE A 124 13.70 5.16 -17.12
N GLU A 125 13.31 3.89 -17.18
CA GLU A 125 13.53 3.04 -18.36
C GLU A 125 12.48 3.22 -19.47
N GLN A 126 11.28 3.76 -19.13
CA GLN A 126 10.13 3.84 -20.04
C GLN A 126 10.30 4.87 -21.16
N VAL A 127 11.11 5.88 -20.93
CA VAL A 127 11.39 6.95 -21.90
C VAL A 127 12.84 7.43 -21.78
N SER A 128 13.40 7.90 -22.89
CA SER A 128 14.74 8.52 -22.88
C SER A 128 14.76 9.78 -22.01
N VAL A 129 15.91 10.12 -21.45
CA VAL A 129 16.08 11.35 -20.63
C VAL A 129 15.65 12.61 -21.37
N VAL A 130 15.86 12.65 -22.69
CA VAL A 130 15.50 13.81 -23.55
C VAL A 130 13.98 13.99 -23.66
N GLU A 131 13.21 12.91 -23.58
CA GLU A 131 11.74 12.94 -23.65
C GLU A 131 11.08 13.22 -22.31
N GLN A 132 11.84 13.12 -21.21
CA GLN A 132 11.36 13.42 -19.87
C GLN A 132 11.10 14.92 -19.71
N ARG A 133 9.98 15.25 -19.11
CA ARG A 133 9.55 16.63 -18.83
C ARG A 133 9.55 16.87 -17.33
N PRO A 134 10.64 17.40 -16.75
CA PRO A 134 10.68 17.67 -15.31
C PRO A 134 9.63 18.71 -14.93
N LEU A 135 8.98 18.51 -13.80
CA LEU A 135 8.03 19.47 -13.25
C LEU A 135 8.77 20.78 -12.89
N GLU A 136 8.09 21.90 -13.11
CA GLU A 136 8.60 23.19 -12.67
C GLU A 136 8.60 23.32 -11.15
N LYS A 137 9.45 24.19 -10.61
CA LYS A 137 9.56 24.43 -9.16
C LYS A 137 8.23 24.78 -8.49
N VAL A 138 7.33 25.48 -9.20
CA VAL A 138 6.01 25.81 -8.67
C VAL A 138 5.17 24.56 -8.44
N HIS A 139 5.25 23.57 -9.30
CA HIS A 139 4.54 22.29 -9.19
C HIS A 139 5.12 21.42 -8.07
N HIS A 140 6.46 21.40 -7.92
CA HIS A 140 7.11 20.74 -6.76
C HIS A 140 6.60 21.35 -5.45
N LEU A 141 6.52 22.67 -5.36
CA LEU A 141 6.01 23.33 -4.16
C LEU A 141 4.52 23.03 -3.91
N ALA A 142 3.72 22.97 -4.98
CA ALA A 142 2.29 22.62 -4.86
C ALA A 142 2.12 21.22 -4.27
N ILE A 143 2.83 20.22 -4.82
CA ILE A 143 2.78 18.84 -4.32
C ILE A 143 3.31 18.75 -2.88
N ARG A 144 4.48 19.31 -2.59
CA ARG A 144 5.09 19.26 -1.25
C ARG A 144 4.24 19.91 -0.15
N ARG A 145 3.47 20.96 -0.49
CA ARG A 145 2.57 21.67 0.41
C ARG A 145 1.16 21.11 0.46
N ALA A 146 0.80 20.23 -0.48
CA ALA A 146 -0.48 19.54 -0.43
C ALA A 146 -0.61 18.77 0.89
N ARG A 147 -1.83 18.73 1.42
CA ARG A 147 -2.11 18.10 2.73
C ARG A 147 -2.91 16.83 2.56
N ILE A 148 -2.62 15.88 3.42
CA ILE A 148 -3.40 14.66 3.58
C ILE A 148 -3.69 14.45 5.07
N SER A 149 -4.88 13.94 5.38
CA SER A 149 -5.20 13.53 6.75
C SER A 149 -4.48 12.23 7.09
N VAL A 150 -3.82 12.20 8.23
CA VAL A 150 -3.18 11.02 8.78
C VAL A 150 -3.92 10.63 10.04
N GLU A 151 -4.57 9.47 10.01
CA GLU A 151 -5.27 8.89 11.15
C GLU A 151 -4.32 7.94 11.87
N ILE A 152 -4.03 8.22 13.13
CA ILE A 152 -3.08 7.46 13.91
C ILE A 152 -3.82 6.57 14.89
N LEU A 153 -3.66 5.27 14.74
CA LEU A 153 -4.12 4.30 15.70
C LEU A 153 -3.07 4.16 16.81
N LYS A 154 -3.41 4.67 18.00
CA LYS A 154 -2.53 4.65 19.17
C LYS A 154 -2.67 3.38 19.98
N ARG A 155 -1.68 3.09 20.77
CA ARG A 155 -1.71 2.06 21.80
C ARG A 155 -2.58 2.46 23.00
N PRO A 156 -3.21 1.55 23.73
CA PRO A 156 -3.20 0.11 23.53
C PRO A 156 -4.29 -0.33 22.53
N SER A 157 -3.89 -0.66 21.32
CA SER A 157 -4.77 -1.30 20.33
C SER A 157 -4.18 -2.65 20.03
N ASP A 158 -4.98 -3.71 20.20
CA ASP A 158 -4.57 -5.06 19.88
C ASP A 158 -4.58 -5.32 18.37
N ASP A 159 -4.00 -6.43 17.94
CA ASP A 159 -3.93 -6.81 16.54
C ASP A 159 -5.32 -7.06 15.94
N GLN A 160 -6.28 -7.52 16.73
CA GLN A 160 -7.66 -7.69 16.30
C GLN A 160 -8.32 -6.33 15.99
N THR A 161 -8.06 -5.30 16.81
CA THR A 161 -8.55 -3.94 16.58
C THR A 161 -7.95 -3.33 15.32
N LYS A 162 -6.65 -3.53 15.06
CA LYS A 162 -6.01 -3.12 13.81
C LYS A 162 -6.69 -3.75 12.60
N PHE A 163 -6.98 -5.03 12.68
CA PHE A 163 -7.64 -5.79 11.63
C PHE A 163 -9.05 -5.29 11.33
N GLU A 164 -9.90 -5.16 12.36
CA GLU A 164 -11.27 -4.67 12.20
C GLU A 164 -11.31 -3.27 11.58
N LEU A 165 -10.38 -2.39 11.99
CA LEU A 165 -10.24 -1.07 11.40
C LEU A 165 -9.82 -1.16 9.94
N PHE A 166 -8.81 -1.95 9.63
CA PHE A 166 -8.34 -2.13 8.27
C PHE A 166 -9.46 -2.64 7.33
N GLN A 167 -10.26 -3.62 7.77
CA GLN A 167 -11.41 -4.09 7.00
C GLN A 167 -12.44 -2.98 6.74
N ARG A 168 -12.78 -2.20 7.77
CA ARG A 168 -13.76 -1.10 7.66
C ARG A 168 -13.27 0.02 6.73
N LEU A 169 -12.00 0.36 6.82
CA LEU A 169 -11.38 1.40 6.00
C LEU A 169 -11.33 1.01 4.52
N ASN A 170 -11.01 -0.24 4.25
CA ASN A 170 -10.96 -0.76 2.88
C ASN A 170 -12.33 -0.86 2.22
N ALA A 171 -13.41 -0.95 3.00
CA ALA A 171 -14.78 -0.94 2.47
C ALA A 171 -15.20 0.40 1.84
N GLY A 172 -14.48 1.50 2.10
CA GLY A 172 -14.82 2.86 1.64
C GLY A 172 -14.00 3.41 0.47
N GLY A 173 -12.96 2.68 -0.01
CA GLY A 173 -12.02 3.17 -1.03
C GLY A 173 -11.87 2.29 -2.26
N THR A 174 -10.70 2.34 -2.91
CA THR A 174 -10.31 1.35 -3.93
C THR A 174 -10.14 0.02 -3.22
N GLN A 175 -11.14 -0.84 -3.32
CA GLN A 175 -11.20 -2.09 -2.58
C GLN A 175 -10.01 -2.98 -2.96
N ALA A 176 -9.21 -3.37 -1.98
CA ALA A 176 -8.35 -4.53 -2.10
C ALA A 176 -9.25 -5.77 -2.28
N ASN A 177 -8.80 -6.73 -3.06
CA ASN A 177 -9.53 -7.99 -3.17
C ASN A 177 -9.45 -8.76 -1.83
N ALA A 178 -10.35 -9.74 -1.64
CA ALA A 178 -10.42 -10.50 -0.39
C ALA A 178 -9.07 -11.13 0.01
N GLN A 179 -8.27 -11.58 -0.98
CA GLN A 179 -6.96 -12.15 -0.71
C GLN A 179 -5.90 -11.11 -0.30
N GLU A 180 -5.93 -9.93 -0.88
CA GLU A 180 -5.06 -8.83 -0.44
C GLU A 180 -5.37 -8.42 1.00
N LEU A 181 -6.64 -8.42 1.37
CA LEU A 181 -7.08 -8.21 2.76
C LEU A 181 -6.52 -9.30 3.69
N ARG A 182 -6.69 -10.57 3.33
CA ARG A 182 -6.15 -11.69 4.12
C ARG A 182 -4.64 -11.60 4.28
N ASN A 183 -3.92 -11.25 3.22
CA ASN A 183 -2.47 -11.06 3.26
C ASN A 183 -2.08 -10.00 4.28
N CYS A 184 -2.77 -8.86 4.28
CA CYS A 184 -2.54 -7.79 5.24
C CYS A 184 -2.77 -8.27 6.67
N VAL A 185 -3.85 -9.02 6.90
CA VAL A 185 -4.18 -9.59 8.21
C VAL A 185 -3.11 -10.56 8.70
N MET A 186 -2.79 -11.54 7.85
CA MET A 186 -1.79 -12.54 8.18
C MET A 186 -0.43 -11.89 8.51
N LEU A 187 -0.07 -10.85 7.75
CA LEU A 187 1.17 -10.11 7.97
C LEU A 187 1.13 -9.35 9.32
N MET A 188 0.01 -8.73 9.66
CA MET A 188 -0.16 -8.00 10.92
C MET A 188 -0.13 -8.93 12.14
N VAL A 189 -0.75 -10.11 12.03
CA VAL A 189 -0.84 -11.08 13.13
C VAL A 189 0.45 -11.87 13.30
N ASN A 190 1.00 -12.38 12.21
CA ASN A 190 2.24 -13.16 12.22
C ASN A 190 2.95 -13.11 10.87
N GLY A 191 3.88 -12.15 10.72
CA GLY A 191 4.63 -11.96 9.49
C GLY A 191 5.53 -13.14 9.11
N GLU A 192 6.04 -13.93 10.08
CA GLU A 192 6.83 -15.13 9.77
C GLU A 192 5.95 -16.21 9.16
N TYR A 193 4.77 -16.45 9.74
CA TYR A 193 3.81 -17.39 9.21
C TYR A 193 3.36 -17.00 7.81
N PHE A 194 3.04 -15.72 7.60
CA PHE A 194 2.69 -15.21 6.27
C PHE A 194 3.79 -15.46 5.25
N ARG A 195 5.05 -15.14 5.57
CA ARG A 195 6.19 -15.40 4.67
C ARG A 195 6.38 -16.88 4.35
N ALA A 196 6.18 -17.76 5.33
CA ALA A 196 6.26 -19.20 5.13
C ALA A 196 5.16 -19.71 4.18
N VAL A 197 3.91 -19.30 4.38
CA VAL A 197 2.77 -19.66 3.51
C VAL A 197 2.98 -19.11 2.10
N LYS A 198 3.42 -17.87 1.98
CA LYS A 198 3.71 -17.23 0.71
C LYS A 198 4.83 -17.94 -0.04
N GLY A 199 5.95 -18.23 0.63
CA GLY A 199 7.05 -18.97 0.01
C GLY A 199 6.64 -20.36 -0.48
N ALA A 200 5.78 -21.05 0.26
CA ALA A 200 5.21 -22.33 -0.16
C ALA A 200 4.30 -22.16 -1.41
N ALA A 201 3.44 -21.14 -1.41
CA ALA A 201 2.52 -20.85 -2.50
C ALA A 201 3.24 -20.39 -3.79
N GLU A 202 4.38 -19.73 -3.67
CA GLU A 202 5.22 -19.26 -4.79
C GLU A 202 6.20 -20.35 -5.27
N SER A 203 6.28 -21.51 -4.59
CA SER A 203 7.16 -22.59 -5.01
C SER A 203 6.74 -23.13 -6.39
N GLN A 204 7.74 -23.50 -7.20
CA GLN A 204 7.49 -24.02 -8.54
C GLN A 204 6.58 -25.25 -8.51
N ASN A 205 6.79 -26.16 -7.58
CA ASN A 205 5.97 -27.36 -7.41
C ASN A 205 4.50 -27.04 -7.15
N PHE A 206 4.23 -26.04 -6.30
CA PHE A 206 2.85 -25.63 -6.00
C PHE A 206 2.17 -25.00 -7.22
N LEU A 207 2.87 -24.11 -7.91
CA LEU A 207 2.36 -23.44 -9.12
C LEU A 207 2.08 -24.44 -10.25
N GLU A 208 2.92 -25.46 -10.42
CA GLU A 208 2.73 -26.53 -11.40
C GLU A 208 1.51 -27.40 -11.06
N VAL A 209 1.38 -27.83 -9.79
CA VAL A 209 0.21 -28.63 -9.35
C VAL A 209 -1.09 -27.85 -9.51
N MET A 210 -1.05 -26.56 -9.25
CA MET A 210 -2.20 -25.66 -9.41
C MET A 210 -2.52 -25.33 -10.87
N ALA A 211 -1.63 -25.65 -11.81
CA ALA A 211 -1.70 -25.19 -13.21
C ALA A 211 -1.99 -23.69 -13.33
N ALA A 212 -1.37 -22.89 -12.46
CA ALA A 212 -1.65 -21.47 -12.31
C ALA A 212 -1.20 -20.68 -13.55
N THR A 213 -2.12 -19.92 -14.15
CA THR A 213 -1.79 -18.99 -15.23
C THR A 213 -1.08 -17.75 -14.69
N SER A 214 -0.32 -17.05 -15.54
CA SER A 214 0.34 -15.78 -15.16
C SER A 214 -0.65 -14.75 -14.61
N GLU A 215 -1.86 -14.65 -15.17
CA GLU A 215 -2.92 -13.77 -14.67
C GLU A 215 -3.41 -14.18 -13.27
N GLN A 216 -3.53 -15.47 -13.01
CA GLN A 216 -3.92 -15.95 -11.67
C GLN A 216 -2.83 -15.70 -10.63
N VAL A 217 -1.55 -15.82 -11.02
CA VAL A 217 -0.42 -15.49 -10.17
C VAL A 217 -0.40 -13.99 -9.88
N GLU A 218 -0.60 -13.14 -10.90
CA GLU A 218 -0.69 -11.68 -10.75
C GLU A 218 -1.83 -11.27 -9.80
N LYS A 219 -2.98 -11.98 -9.86
CA LYS A 219 -4.12 -11.77 -8.95
C LYS A 219 -3.99 -12.49 -7.60
N GLN A 220 -2.84 -13.08 -7.31
CA GLN A 220 -2.54 -13.82 -6.07
C GLN A 220 -3.47 -15.02 -5.77
N ARG A 221 -4.07 -15.62 -6.80
CA ARG A 221 -4.92 -16.79 -6.64
C ARG A 221 -4.18 -18.00 -6.04
N HIS A 222 -2.91 -18.18 -6.38
CA HIS A 222 -2.06 -19.23 -5.81
C HIS A 222 -1.96 -19.10 -4.27
N LEU A 223 -1.84 -17.88 -3.76
CA LEU A 223 -1.79 -17.62 -2.33
C LEU A 223 -3.16 -17.86 -1.66
N GLU A 224 -4.24 -17.45 -2.31
CA GLU A 224 -5.60 -17.75 -1.86
C GLU A 224 -5.81 -19.26 -1.69
N TYR A 225 -5.40 -20.06 -2.66
CA TYR A 225 -5.52 -21.53 -2.59
C TYR A 225 -4.64 -22.12 -1.48
N ALA A 226 -3.43 -21.61 -1.28
CA ALA A 226 -2.57 -22.08 -0.19
C ALA A 226 -3.21 -21.79 1.18
N VAL A 227 -3.75 -20.59 1.37
CA VAL A 227 -4.45 -20.21 2.61
C VAL A 227 -5.68 -21.09 2.83
N ARG A 228 -6.53 -21.25 1.80
CA ARG A 228 -7.71 -22.13 1.88
C ARG A 228 -7.32 -23.57 2.25
N PHE A 229 -6.29 -24.10 1.61
CA PHE A 229 -5.78 -25.44 1.94
C PHE A 229 -5.36 -25.54 3.41
N MET A 230 -4.60 -24.58 3.91
CA MET A 230 -4.13 -24.57 5.29
C MET A 230 -5.30 -24.48 6.28
N VAL A 231 -6.28 -23.62 6.03
CA VAL A 231 -7.46 -23.50 6.89
C VAL A 231 -8.24 -24.81 6.89
N HIS A 232 -8.57 -25.37 5.73
CA HIS A 232 -9.32 -26.64 5.66
C HIS A 232 -8.57 -27.85 6.23
N ALA A 233 -7.23 -27.84 6.20
CA ALA A 233 -6.42 -28.92 6.75
C ALA A 233 -6.26 -28.83 8.27
N LEU A 234 -6.27 -27.62 8.86
CA LEU A 234 -5.92 -27.40 10.25
C LEU A 234 -7.08 -26.99 11.15
N VAL A 235 -8.14 -26.43 10.56
CA VAL A 235 -9.29 -25.91 11.31
C VAL A 235 -10.52 -26.77 11.00
N PRO A 236 -11.24 -27.25 12.02
CA PRO A 236 -12.51 -27.98 11.81
C PRO A 236 -13.51 -27.06 11.09
N TYR A 237 -14.09 -27.53 10.00
CA TYR A 237 -15.08 -26.77 9.25
C TYR A 237 -16.35 -26.56 10.07
N ASP A 238 -16.72 -25.32 10.26
CA ASP A 238 -18.04 -24.92 10.75
C ASP A 238 -18.99 -24.71 9.57
N GLY A 239 -19.91 -25.65 9.37
CA GLY A 239 -20.87 -25.61 8.26
C GLY A 239 -21.89 -24.46 8.31
N THR A 240 -21.81 -23.57 9.30
CA THR A 240 -22.67 -22.40 9.43
C THR A 240 -22.13 -21.17 8.71
N LEU A 241 -20.83 -21.15 8.41
CA LEU A 241 -20.14 -20.05 7.71
C LEU A 241 -20.05 -20.32 6.22
N ASP A 242 -20.11 -19.27 5.41
CA ASP A 242 -19.74 -19.40 4.00
C ASP A 242 -18.22 -19.54 3.86
N VAL A 243 -17.74 -19.89 2.64
CA VAL A 243 -16.32 -20.15 2.42
C VAL A 243 -15.45 -18.92 2.63
N GLU A 244 -15.97 -17.72 2.37
CA GLU A 244 -15.22 -16.47 2.54
C GLU A 244 -15.14 -16.04 4.00
N GLU A 245 -16.19 -16.33 4.79
CA GLU A 245 -16.22 -16.10 6.24
C GLU A 245 -15.34 -17.10 6.99
N TYR A 246 -15.25 -18.35 6.46
CA TYR A 246 -14.46 -19.41 7.07
C TYR A 246 -12.96 -19.26 6.80
N VAL A 247 -12.54 -18.68 5.68
CA VAL A 247 -11.15 -18.49 5.24
C VAL A 247 -10.68 -17.06 5.45
#